data_5209842fe28c35084d6c648af269e916
#
_entry.id   5209842fe28c35084d6c648af269e916
#
_cell.length_a   1.000
_cell.length_b   1.000
_cell.length_c   1.000
_cell.angle_alpha   90.00
_cell.angle_beta   90.00
_cell.angle_gamma   90.00
#
_symmetry.space_group_name_H-M   'P 1'
#
loop_
_entity.id
_entity.type
_entity.pdbx_description
1 polymer ?
#
loop_
_entity_poly.entity_id
_entity_poly.type
_entity_poly.pdbx_seq_one_letter_code
_entity_poly.pdbx_strand_id
1 'polypeptide(L)'
;MKTPTLTLVAAALALAAGAAQAQDVVRMGSEGAYPPYNFINDANELDGFERELGDLMCEMAGLTCEWVINDWDTIIPNLVAGNFDTIMAGMSITEARSQVISFTQNYLPPDPSAYVALAGADESVMTGVVATQSNTVQSGFIADSDADLIEFATPDETIAAVRAGEADAVLADKAFLEPFVAASGGELIFVGEDAYLGGGVGMGLRQSDVELRETFDAIITELEEDGRLNEMIVRWFGEDFPTFD
;
A
#
# COMPACT_ATOMS: atom_id res chain seq x y z
N MET A 1 -2.20 28.15 -85.21
CA MET A 1 -2.92 27.30 -84.24
C MET A 1 -2.01 27.17 -83.03
N LYS A 2 -2.34 27.84 -81.91
CA LYS A 2 -1.56 27.79 -80.63
C LYS A 2 -2.35 26.99 -79.60
N THR A 3 -1.80 25.86 -79.18
CA THR A 3 -2.34 25.01 -78.14
C THR A 3 -1.90 25.55 -76.75
N PRO A 4 -2.80 25.71 -75.75
CA PRO A 4 -2.38 26.09 -74.40
C PRO A 4 -2.02 24.86 -73.63
N THR A 5 -0.87 24.92 -73.00
CA THR A 5 -0.38 23.90 -72.00
C THR A 5 -1.05 24.15 -70.64
N LEU A 6 -1.82 23.18 -70.21
CA LEU A 6 -2.42 23.18 -68.87
C LEU A 6 -1.40 22.65 -67.88
N THR A 7 -0.98 23.51 -66.91
CA THR A 7 -0.10 23.13 -65.80
C THR A 7 -0.97 22.68 -64.61
N LEU A 8 -0.95 21.40 -64.32
CA LEU A 8 -1.56 20.85 -63.11
C LEU A 8 -0.64 21.15 -61.91
N VAL A 9 -1.12 21.97 -60.98
CA VAL A 9 -0.50 22.15 -59.66
C VAL A 9 -1.12 21.11 -58.70
N ALA A 10 -0.36 20.08 -58.37
CA ALA A 10 -0.74 19.11 -57.35
C ALA A 10 -0.42 19.68 -55.99
N ALA A 11 -1.43 20.08 -55.22
CA ALA A 11 -1.31 20.44 -53.81
C ALA A 11 -1.21 19.16 -52.97
N ALA A 12 -0.01 18.87 -52.47
CA ALA A 12 0.20 17.82 -51.47
C ALA A 12 -0.27 18.33 -50.09
N LEU A 13 -1.46 17.92 -49.66
CA LEU A 13 -1.86 18.03 -48.23
C LEU A 13 -1.05 16.99 -47.45
N ALA A 14 -0.04 17.45 -46.70
CA ALA A 14 0.60 16.66 -45.65
C ALA A 14 -0.39 16.54 -44.47
N LEU A 15 -1.08 15.40 -44.36
CA LEU A 15 -1.72 15.02 -43.11
C LEU A 15 -0.62 14.74 -42.08
N ALA A 16 -0.39 15.70 -41.19
CA ALA A 16 0.28 15.44 -39.91
C ALA A 16 -0.68 14.61 -39.07
N ALA A 17 -0.64 13.29 -39.22
CA ALA A 17 -1.20 12.38 -38.21
C ALA A 17 -0.35 12.55 -36.97
N GLY A 18 -0.80 13.39 -36.03
CA GLY A 18 -0.28 13.37 -34.68
C GLY A 18 -0.50 11.95 -34.14
N ALA A 19 0.56 11.19 -33.97
CA ALA A 19 0.52 9.99 -33.17
C ALA A 19 0.08 10.45 -31.76
N ALA A 20 -1.19 10.24 -31.41
CA ALA A 20 -1.59 10.20 -30.04
C ALA A 20 -0.76 9.07 -29.45
N GLN A 21 0.31 9.40 -28.71
CA GLN A 21 0.95 8.43 -27.86
C GLN A 21 -0.15 8.00 -26.88
N ALA A 22 -0.55 6.74 -26.96
CA ALA A 22 -1.31 6.13 -25.87
C ALA A 22 -0.42 6.32 -24.64
N GLN A 23 -0.86 7.15 -23.72
CA GLN A 23 -0.19 7.30 -22.43
C GLN A 23 -0.34 5.93 -21.79
N ASP A 24 0.77 5.25 -21.53
CA ASP A 24 0.72 3.95 -20.90
C ASP A 24 0.05 4.12 -19.52
N VAL A 25 -1.01 3.35 -19.30
CA VAL A 25 -1.74 3.38 -18.04
C VAL A 25 -0.92 2.64 -16.99
N VAL A 26 -0.62 3.30 -15.87
CA VAL A 26 0.02 2.67 -14.73
C VAL A 26 -1.06 2.01 -13.87
N ARG A 27 -0.97 0.70 -13.71
CA ARG A 27 -1.91 -0.07 -12.89
C ARG A 27 -1.34 -0.18 -11.48
N MET A 28 -2.10 0.31 -10.52
CA MET A 28 -1.72 0.39 -9.10
C MET A 28 -2.43 -0.72 -8.33
N GLY A 29 -1.68 -1.73 -7.88
CA GLY A 29 -2.19 -2.84 -7.09
C GLY A 29 -2.37 -2.44 -5.62
N SER A 30 -3.53 -2.77 -5.05
CA SER A 30 -3.82 -2.58 -3.63
C SER A 30 -4.67 -3.74 -3.09
N GLU A 31 -4.63 -3.97 -1.77
CA GLU A 31 -5.46 -5.02 -1.16
C GLU A 31 -6.91 -4.55 -0.94
N GLY A 32 -7.09 -3.32 -0.48
CA GLY A 32 -8.42 -2.76 -0.18
C GLY A 32 -9.05 -3.33 1.10
N ALA A 33 -8.25 -3.84 2.04
CA ALA A 33 -8.73 -4.49 3.26
C ALA A 33 -8.01 -4.01 4.54
N TYR A 34 -7.22 -2.93 4.47
CA TYR A 34 -6.34 -2.48 5.56
C TYR A 34 -6.56 -0.99 5.91
N PRO A 35 -7.71 -0.61 6.52
CA PRO A 35 -7.94 0.78 6.93
C PRO A 35 -6.96 1.21 8.05
N PRO A 36 -6.48 2.47 8.09
CA PRO A 36 -6.80 3.58 7.18
C PRO A 36 -5.89 3.65 5.93
N TYR A 37 -4.98 2.69 5.74
CA TYR A 37 -4.04 2.67 4.61
C TYR A 37 -4.77 2.55 3.26
N ASN A 38 -5.54 1.49 3.10
CA ASN A 38 -6.35 1.20 1.91
C ASN A 38 -7.55 0.32 2.29
N PHE A 39 -8.75 0.65 1.83
CA PHE A 39 -9.96 -0.12 2.13
C PHE A 39 -11.04 0.12 1.07
N ILE A 40 -12.02 -0.76 1.01
CA ILE A 40 -13.21 -0.57 0.19
C ILE A 40 -14.26 0.16 1.02
N ASN A 41 -14.66 1.34 0.56
CA ASN A 41 -15.65 2.18 1.24
C ASN A 41 -17.10 1.73 0.99
N ASP A 42 -18.08 2.39 1.61
CA ASP A 42 -19.50 2.07 1.49
C ASP A 42 -20.06 2.23 0.06
N ALA A 43 -19.36 2.97 -0.80
CA ALA A 43 -19.70 3.11 -2.23
C ALA A 43 -19.09 1.96 -3.07
N ASN A 44 -18.40 1.00 -2.45
CA ASN A 44 -17.66 -0.09 -3.09
C ASN A 44 -16.51 0.43 -3.97
N GLU A 45 -15.84 1.47 -3.52
CA GLU A 45 -14.68 2.07 -4.16
C GLU A 45 -13.46 1.95 -3.24
N LEU A 46 -12.27 1.79 -3.83
CA LEU A 46 -11.02 1.85 -3.07
C LEU A 46 -10.83 3.25 -2.50
N ASP A 47 -10.52 3.33 -1.21
CA ASP A 47 -10.32 4.54 -0.44
C ASP A 47 -9.17 4.37 0.55
N GLY A 48 -8.75 5.44 1.22
CA GLY A 48 -7.69 5.41 2.21
C GLY A 48 -6.51 6.31 1.85
N PHE A 49 -5.56 6.37 2.78
CA PHE A 49 -4.33 7.17 2.62
C PHE A 49 -3.60 6.86 1.31
N GLU A 50 -3.40 5.58 1.02
CA GLU A 50 -2.64 5.14 -0.16
C GLU A 50 -3.37 5.44 -1.46
N ARG A 51 -4.70 5.39 -1.45
CA ARG A 51 -5.51 5.79 -2.60
C ARG A 51 -5.34 7.29 -2.88
N GLU A 52 -5.42 8.13 -1.87
CA GLU A 52 -5.25 9.58 -2.01
C GLU A 52 -3.82 9.94 -2.43
N LEU A 53 -2.81 9.35 -1.78
CA LEU A 53 -1.41 9.58 -2.12
C LEU A 53 -1.09 9.12 -3.55
N GLY A 54 -1.52 7.92 -3.94
CA GLY A 54 -1.26 7.36 -5.26
C GLY A 54 -1.90 8.19 -6.37
N ASP A 55 -3.13 8.66 -6.19
CA ASP A 55 -3.80 9.55 -7.15
C ASP A 55 -3.05 10.88 -7.30
N LEU A 56 -2.61 11.48 -6.17
CA LEU A 56 -1.79 12.70 -6.18
C LEU A 56 -0.45 12.49 -6.90
N MET A 57 0.23 11.38 -6.62
CA MET A 57 1.50 11.05 -7.26
C MET A 57 1.34 10.85 -8.78
N CYS A 58 0.27 10.22 -9.19
CA CYS A 58 -0.06 10.05 -10.61
C CYS A 58 -0.35 11.39 -11.31
N GLU A 59 -1.10 12.28 -10.65
CA GLU A 59 -1.37 13.64 -11.15
C GLU A 59 -0.06 14.43 -11.31
N MET A 60 0.81 14.43 -10.30
CA MET A 60 2.10 15.13 -10.32
C MET A 60 3.05 14.56 -11.38
N ALA A 61 3.02 13.25 -11.61
CA ALA A 61 3.79 12.60 -12.67
C ALA A 61 3.21 12.85 -14.08
N GLY A 62 1.99 13.37 -14.20
CA GLY A 62 1.27 13.47 -15.47
C GLY A 62 0.92 12.10 -16.07
N LEU A 63 0.77 11.09 -15.24
CA LEU A 63 0.43 9.71 -15.64
C LEU A 63 -1.08 9.48 -15.54
N THR A 64 -1.58 8.53 -16.33
CA THR A 64 -2.91 7.96 -16.14
C THR A 64 -2.77 6.70 -15.29
N CYS A 65 -3.45 6.65 -14.14
CA CYS A 65 -3.38 5.50 -13.26
C CYS A 65 -4.75 4.85 -13.10
N GLU A 66 -4.74 3.52 -12.92
CA GLU A 66 -5.92 2.70 -12.64
C GLU A 66 -5.62 1.79 -11.46
N TRP A 67 -6.58 1.68 -10.51
CA TRP A 67 -6.42 0.82 -9.36
C TRP A 67 -6.91 -0.60 -9.64
N VAL A 68 -6.14 -1.58 -9.15
CA VAL A 68 -6.41 -3.01 -9.26
C VAL A 68 -6.44 -3.61 -7.86
N ILE A 69 -7.59 -4.17 -7.47
CA ILE A 69 -7.69 -4.90 -6.20
C ILE A 69 -7.11 -6.29 -6.36
N ASN A 70 -6.27 -6.68 -5.40
CA ASN A 70 -5.59 -7.97 -5.40
C ASN A 70 -5.37 -8.47 -3.98
N ASP A 71 -5.71 -9.72 -3.73
CA ASP A 71 -5.48 -10.36 -2.43
C ASP A 71 -4.00 -10.26 -2.02
N TRP A 72 -3.75 -10.00 -0.74
CA TRP A 72 -2.40 -9.81 -0.19
C TRP A 72 -1.44 -10.95 -0.53
N ASP A 73 -1.86 -12.20 -0.35
CA ASP A 73 -1.00 -13.37 -0.57
C ASP A 73 -0.44 -13.50 -1.98
N THR A 74 -1.12 -12.91 -2.96
CA THR A 74 -0.74 -12.98 -4.37
C THR A 74 -0.21 -11.67 -4.94
N ILE A 75 -0.12 -10.61 -4.12
CA ILE A 75 0.16 -9.25 -4.63
C ILE A 75 1.58 -9.14 -5.21
N ILE A 76 2.61 -9.64 -4.54
CA ILE A 76 3.98 -9.65 -5.08
C ILE A 76 4.10 -10.57 -6.32
N PRO A 77 3.64 -11.85 -6.29
CA PRO A 77 3.61 -12.68 -7.48
C PRO A 77 2.92 -12.03 -8.69
N ASN A 78 1.79 -11.36 -8.49
CA ASN A 78 1.04 -10.71 -9.55
C ASN A 78 1.71 -9.44 -10.09
N LEU A 79 2.42 -8.67 -9.25
CA LEU A 79 3.31 -7.58 -9.70
C LEU A 79 4.40 -8.12 -10.62
N VAL A 80 5.11 -9.17 -10.18
CA VAL A 80 6.19 -9.80 -10.95
C VAL A 80 5.68 -10.37 -12.28
N ALA A 81 4.46 -10.94 -12.29
CA ALA A 81 3.80 -11.45 -13.50
C ALA A 81 3.30 -10.34 -14.44
N GLY A 82 3.32 -9.06 -14.02
CA GLY A 82 2.89 -7.93 -14.83
C GLY A 82 1.37 -7.72 -14.88
N ASN A 83 0.63 -8.23 -13.89
CA ASN A 83 -0.82 -8.02 -13.80
C ASN A 83 -1.15 -6.56 -13.42
N PHE A 84 -0.25 -5.88 -12.72
CA PHE A 84 -0.22 -4.44 -12.44
C PHE A 84 1.25 -3.96 -12.36
N ASP A 85 1.47 -2.67 -12.13
CA ASP A 85 2.78 -2.05 -12.30
C ASP A 85 3.38 -1.57 -10.99
N THR A 86 2.56 -1.31 -9.98
CA THR A 86 2.99 -0.91 -8.63
C THR A 86 2.15 -1.61 -7.57
N ILE A 87 2.63 -1.65 -6.33
CA ILE A 87 1.89 -2.06 -5.12
C ILE A 87 1.84 -0.89 -4.15
N MET A 88 0.64 -0.50 -3.73
CA MET A 88 0.38 0.37 -2.58
C MET A 88 -0.66 -0.34 -1.69
N ALA A 89 -0.17 -1.02 -0.66
CA ALA A 89 -0.97 -1.93 0.18
C ALA A 89 -0.39 -2.09 1.60
N GLY A 90 0.04 -0.99 2.25
CA GLY A 90 0.65 -1.03 3.57
C GLY A 90 1.93 -1.86 3.62
N MET A 91 2.62 -2.00 2.49
CA MET A 91 3.72 -2.96 2.37
C MET A 91 5.02 -2.43 2.98
N SER A 92 5.42 -2.98 4.12
CA SER A 92 6.70 -2.68 4.76
C SER A 92 7.88 -3.03 3.87
N ILE A 93 8.84 -2.12 3.76
CA ILE A 93 10.12 -2.37 3.09
C ILE A 93 10.93 -3.35 3.94
N THR A 94 11.32 -4.48 3.35
CA THR A 94 12.18 -5.47 3.98
C THR A 94 13.26 -5.96 3.02
N GLU A 95 14.37 -6.48 3.57
CA GLU A 95 15.43 -7.05 2.75
C GLU A 95 14.93 -8.25 1.91
N ALA A 96 14.12 -9.12 2.51
CA ALA A 96 13.56 -10.28 1.83
C ALA A 96 12.68 -9.89 0.62
N ARG A 97 11.81 -8.90 0.77
CA ARG A 97 10.99 -8.37 -0.32
C ARG A 97 11.83 -7.67 -1.38
N SER A 98 12.87 -6.93 -0.95
CA SER A 98 13.78 -6.20 -1.85
C SER A 98 14.65 -7.11 -2.73
N GLN A 99 14.78 -8.39 -2.38
CA GLN A 99 15.40 -9.38 -3.26
C GLN A 99 14.52 -9.78 -4.45
N VAL A 100 13.22 -9.57 -4.37
CA VAL A 100 12.23 -9.98 -5.39
C VAL A 100 11.69 -8.81 -6.18
N ILE A 101 11.40 -7.70 -5.50
CA ILE A 101 10.87 -6.45 -6.07
C ILE A 101 11.74 -5.26 -5.67
N SER A 102 11.55 -4.11 -6.33
CA SER A 102 12.11 -2.83 -5.88
C SER A 102 11.08 -2.05 -5.11
N PHE A 103 11.54 -1.14 -4.26
CA PHE A 103 10.70 -0.17 -3.57
C PHE A 103 11.10 1.25 -3.93
N THR A 104 10.17 2.18 -3.83
CA THR A 104 10.48 3.60 -3.64
C THR A 104 11.12 3.81 -2.28
N GLN A 105 11.58 5.03 -2.00
CA GLN A 105 11.72 5.44 -0.60
C GLN A 105 10.39 5.24 0.13
N ASN A 106 10.42 5.14 1.45
CA ASN A 106 9.19 4.99 2.22
C ASN A 106 8.36 6.28 2.17
N TYR A 107 7.05 6.15 1.96
CA TYR A 107 6.09 7.25 2.06
C TYR A 107 5.36 7.29 3.41
N LEU A 108 5.55 6.26 4.26
CA LEU A 108 5.25 6.29 5.69
C LEU A 108 6.49 5.86 6.48
N PRO A 109 6.84 6.60 7.54
CA PRO A 109 7.89 6.19 8.47
C PRO A 109 7.59 4.83 9.10
N PRO A 110 8.58 4.16 9.71
CA PRO A 110 8.31 2.97 10.51
C PRO A 110 7.28 3.25 11.60
N ASP A 111 6.15 2.53 11.55
CA ASP A 111 5.10 2.54 12.55
C ASP A 111 5.14 1.25 13.36
N PRO A 112 4.85 1.27 14.67
CA PRO A 112 4.88 0.05 15.46
C PRO A 112 3.74 -0.90 15.12
N SER A 113 4.04 -2.20 15.19
CA SER A 113 3.03 -3.24 15.36
C SER A 113 2.67 -3.37 16.84
N ALA A 114 1.44 -3.71 17.13
CA ALA A 114 0.95 -3.87 18.50
C ALA A 114 0.16 -5.17 18.66
N TYR A 115 0.11 -5.68 19.88
CA TYR A 115 -0.76 -6.79 20.25
C TYR A 115 -2.10 -6.28 20.72
N VAL A 116 -3.18 -6.91 20.24
CA VAL A 116 -4.54 -6.69 20.75
C VAL A 116 -5.13 -8.01 21.19
N ALA A 117 -5.78 -7.99 22.34
CA ALA A 117 -6.42 -9.15 22.97
C ALA A 117 -7.78 -8.76 23.59
N LEU A 118 -8.51 -9.74 24.09
CA LEU A 118 -9.74 -9.51 24.85
C LEU A 118 -9.44 -8.83 26.19
N ALA A 119 -10.36 -8.00 26.64
CA ALA A 119 -10.26 -7.31 27.94
C ALA A 119 -10.04 -8.28 29.11
N GLY A 120 -9.07 -7.95 29.96
CA GLY A 120 -8.64 -8.78 31.07
C GLY A 120 -7.47 -9.71 30.76
N ALA A 121 -7.01 -9.77 29.53
CA ALA A 121 -5.75 -10.43 29.18
C ALA A 121 -4.55 -9.68 29.76
N ASP A 122 -3.48 -10.40 30.01
CA ASP A 122 -2.17 -9.86 30.38
C ASP A 122 -1.12 -10.23 29.31
N GLU A 123 0.13 -9.84 29.51
CA GLU A 123 1.21 -10.07 28.53
C GLU A 123 1.49 -11.55 28.19
N SER A 124 0.96 -12.50 28.96
CA SER A 124 1.13 -13.93 28.67
C SER A 124 0.49 -14.36 27.35
N VAL A 125 -0.50 -13.60 26.84
CA VAL A 125 -1.14 -13.87 25.55
C VAL A 125 -0.17 -13.67 24.37
N MET A 126 0.90 -12.89 24.56
CA MET A 126 1.93 -12.65 23.52
C MET A 126 2.78 -13.91 23.23
N THR A 127 2.76 -14.89 24.14
CA THR A 127 3.41 -16.20 23.99
C THR A 127 2.40 -17.36 23.90
N GLY A 128 1.12 -17.04 23.77
CA GLY A 128 0.03 -17.96 23.47
C GLY A 128 -0.17 -18.15 21.97
N VAL A 129 -1.42 -18.37 21.55
CA VAL A 129 -1.80 -18.42 20.14
C VAL A 129 -1.95 -17.00 19.60
N VAL A 130 -1.08 -16.58 18.69
CA VAL A 130 -1.09 -15.23 18.10
C VAL A 130 -1.54 -15.29 16.63
N ALA A 131 -2.61 -14.57 16.31
CA ALA A 131 -3.13 -14.41 14.95
C ALA A 131 -2.38 -13.30 14.22
N THR A 132 -2.03 -13.54 12.96
CA THR A 132 -1.48 -12.55 12.04
C THR A 132 -2.07 -12.75 10.64
N GLN A 133 -2.02 -11.74 9.81
CA GLN A 133 -2.21 -11.97 8.37
C GLN A 133 -0.98 -12.68 7.81
N SER A 134 -1.20 -13.64 6.92
CA SER A 134 -0.14 -14.43 6.29
C SER A 134 0.84 -13.56 5.48
N ASN A 135 2.09 -14.00 5.36
CA ASN A 135 3.12 -13.33 4.56
C ASN A 135 3.43 -11.86 4.97
N THR A 136 3.10 -11.48 6.20
CA THR A 136 3.41 -10.16 6.78
C THR A 136 4.72 -10.17 7.57
N VAL A 137 5.23 -8.99 7.91
CA VAL A 137 6.37 -8.86 8.84
C VAL A 137 6.00 -9.36 10.23
N GLN A 138 4.73 -9.23 10.62
CA GLN A 138 4.19 -9.70 11.88
C GLN A 138 4.15 -11.24 11.94
N SER A 139 3.73 -11.91 10.84
CA SER A 139 3.74 -13.37 10.80
C SER A 139 5.17 -13.92 10.90
N GLY A 140 6.11 -13.30 10.19
CA GLY A 140 7.53 -13.65 10.32
C GLY A 140 8.08 -13.46 11.73
N PHE A 141 7.71 -12.36 12.40
CA PHE A 141 8.14 -12.07 13.76
C PHE A 141 7.60 -13.11 14.77
N ILE A 142 6.31 -13.48 14.66
CA ILE A 142 5.73 -14.53 15.52
C ILE A 142 6.31 -15.90 15.21
N ALA A 143 6.54 -16.23 13.93
CA ALA A 143 7.16 -17.51 13.56
C ALA A 143 8.56 -17.72 14.15
N ASP A 144 9.30 -16.63 14.41
CA ASP A 144 10.63 -16.65 15.02
C ASP A 144 10.58 -16.53 16.56
N SER A 145 9.38 -16.46 17.18
CA SER A 145 9.16 -16.33 18.63
C SER A 145 8.79 -17.66 19.28
N ASP A 146 8.53 -17.62 20.61
CA ASP A 146 8.04 -18.78 21.37
C ASP A 146 6.49 -18.93 21.31
N ALA A 147 5.77 -18.05 20.59
CA ALA A 147 4.32 -18.09 20.46
C ALA A 147 3.87 -19.10 19.39
N ASP A 148 2.65 -19.59 19.53
CA ASP A 148 1.98 -20.42 18.52
C ASP A 148 1.34 -19.52 17.46
N LEU A 149 1.91 -19.48 16.24
CA LEU A 149 1.40 -18.69 15.11
C LEU A 149 0.16 -19.32 14.50
N ILE A 150 -0.90 -18.52 14.29
CA ILE A 150 -2.01 -18.85 13.41
C ILE A 150 -2.17 -17.74 12.36
N GLU A 151 -2.19 -18.12 11.08
CA GLU A 151 -2.24 -17.20 9.96
C GLU A 151 -3.62 -17.18 9.30
N PHE A 152 -4.05 -15.99 8.88
CA PHE A 152 -5.28 -15.76 8.15
C PHE A 152 -5.00 -15.04 6.83
N ALA A 153 -5.89 -15.22 5.85
CA ALA A 153 -5.74 -14.58 4.55
C ALA A 153 -6.01 -13.07 4.60
N THR A 154 -6.94 -12.65 5.46
CA THR A 154 -7.33 -11.23 5.59
C THR A 154 -7.09 -10.70 7.00
N PRO A 155 -6.85 -9.38 7.14
CA PRO A 155 -6.64 -8.74 8.44
C PRO A 155 -7.87 -8.86 9.38
N ASP A 156 -9.08 -8.73 8.82
CA ASP A 156 -10.33 -8.83 9.60
C ASP A 156 -10.52 -10.20 10.25
N GLU A 157 -10.07 -11.28 9.59
CA GLU A 157 -10.13 -12.63 10.15
C GLU A 157 -9.28 -12.77 11.40
N THR A 158 -8.16 -12.05 11.51
CA THR A 158 -7.30 -12.07 12.70
C THR A 158 -8.00 -11.49 13.93
N ILE A 159 -8.73 -10.37 13.74
CA ILE A 159 -9.55 -9.77 14.81
C ILE A 159 -10.72 -10.69 15.18
N ALA A 160 -11.37 -11.31 14.20
CA ALA A 160 -12.45 -12.26 14.43
C ALA A 160 -11.98 -13.48 15.21
N ALA A 161 -10.77 -14.00 14.95
CA ALA A 161 -10.19 -15.13 15.67
C ALA A 161 -9.98 -14.81 17.17
N VAL A 162 -9.51 -13.61 17.51
CA VAL A 162 -9.38 -13.16 18.90
C VAL A 162 -10.75 -13.08 19.57
N ARG A 163 -11.76 -12.50 18.91
CA ARG A 163 -13.12 -12.42 19.43
C ARG A 163 -13.79 -13.79 19.63
N ALA A 164 -13.47 -14.75 18.76
CA ALA A 164 -13.97 -16.11 18.85
C ALA A 164 -13.22 -16.98 19.89
N GLY A 165 -12.08 -16.50 20.41
CA GLY A 165 -11.22 -17.26 21.30
C GLY A 165 -10.42 -18.36 20.57
N GLU A 166 -10.24 -18.24 19.25
CA GLU A 166 -9.39 -19.10 18.43
C GLU A 166 -7.91 -18.65 18.52
N ALA A 167 -7.68 -17.38 18.83
CA ALA A 167 -6.38 -16.81 19.15
C ALA A 167 -6.45 -16.05 20.48
N ASP A 168 -5.34 -16.03 21.22
CA ASP A 168 -5.20 -15.28 22.45
C ASP A 168 -4.95 -13.80 22.20
N ALA A 169 -4.22 -13.49 21.11
CA ALA A 169 -3.96 -12.14 20.65
C ALA A 169 -3.85 -12.07 19.12
N VAL A 170 -3.95 -10.86 18.57
CA VAL A 170 -3.56 -10.51 17.19
C VAL A 170 -2.34 -9.61 17.25
N LEU A 171 -1.40 -9.76 16.30
CA LEU A 171 -0.32 -8.81 16.04
C LEU A 171 -0.49 -8.23 14.65
N ALA A 172 -0.64 -6.91 14.55
CA ALA A 172 -0.73 -6.15 13.29
C ALA A 172 -0.20 -4.72 13.51
N ASP A 173 -0.15 -3.90 12.44
CA ASP A 173 0.21 -2.50 12.58
C ASP A 173 -0.75 -1.80 13.52
N LYS A 174 -0.19 -1.00 14.44
CA LYS A 174 -0.97 -0.36 15.50
C LYS A 174 -2.06 0.54 14.94
N ALA A 175 -1.75 1.30 13.88
CA ALA A 175 -2.72 2.18 13.22
C ALA A 175 -3.91 1.42 12.60
N PHE A 176 -3.70 0.19 12.12
CA PHE A 176 -4.80 -0.69 11.71
C PHE A 176 -5.66 -1.14 12.89
N LEU A 177 -5.05 -1.46 14.03
CA LEU A 177 -5.75 -1.99 15.21
C LEU A 177 -6.50 -0.93 16.01
N GLU A 178 -6.03 0.32 16.02
CA GLU A 178 -6.61 1.40 16.82
C GLU A 178 -8.12 1.61 16.61
N PRO A 179 -8.65 1.66 15.38
CA PRO A 179 -10.09 1.79 15.15
C PRO A 179 -10.91 0.64 15.75
N PHE A 180 -10.40 -0.59 15.69
CA PHE A 180 -11.08 -1.77 16.26
C PHE A 180 -11.14 -1.72 17.78
N VAL A 181 -10.02 -1.34 18.41
CA VAL A 181 -9.96 -1.15 19.88
C VAL A 181 -10.89 -0.02 20.31
N ALA A 182 -10.83 1.13 19.64
CA ALA A 182 -11.68 2.29 19.95
C ALA A 182 -13.18 1.99 19.80
N ALA A 183 -13.56 1.25 18.76
CA ALA A 183 -14.96 0.89 18.49
C ALA A 183 -15.47 -0.28 19.32
N SER A 184 -14.58 -1.03 19.99
CA SER A 184 -14.93 -2.26 20.73
C SER A 184 -15.76 -2.04 22.00
N GLY A 185 -15.86 -0.79 22.48
CA GLY A 185 -16.51 -0.50 23.77
C GLY A 185 -15.78 -1.10 24.97
N GLY A 186 -14.50 -1.39 24.83
CA GLY A 186 -13.64 -1.97 25.86
C GLY A 186 -13.58 -3.51 25.82
N GLU A 187 -14.09 -4.15 24.78
CA GLU A 187 -13.93 -5.59 24.56
C GLU A 187 -12.49 -5.95 24.19
N LEU A 188 -11.85 -5.11 23.36
CA LEU A 188 -10.47 -5.26 22.91
C LEU A 188 -9.57 -4.25 23.60
N ILE A 189 -8.36 -4.68 23.93
CA ILE A 189 -7.32 -3.85 24.56
C ILE A 189 -5.97 -4.10 23.91
N PHE A 190 -5.12 -3.07 23.88
CA PHE A 190 -3.70 -3.24 23.59
C PHE A 190 -3.01 -3.93 24.77
N VAL A 191 -2.05 -4.82 24.47
CA VAL A 191 -1.31 -5.60 25.47
C VAL A 191 0.18 -5.56 25.16
N GLY A 192 1.01 -5.39 26.20
CA GLY A 192 2.47 -5.40 26.09
C GLY A 192 3.06 -4.16 25.42
N GLU A 193 4.32 -4.30 25.03
CA GLU A 193 5.06 -3.24 24.36
C GLU A 193 4.90 -3.33 22.82
N ASP A 194 4.95 -2.19 22.16
CA ASP A 194 4.92 -2.09 20.71
C ASP A 194 6.19 -2.70 20.07
N ALA A 195 6.05 -3.35 18.91
CA ALA A 195 7.16 -3.94 18.16
C ALA A 195 7.39 -3.17 16.84
N TYR A 196 8.61 -2.68 16.62
CA TYR A 196 8.97 -2.00 15.38
C TYR A 196 9.51 -3.00 14.36
N LEU A 197 8.74 -3.27 13.30
CA LEU A 197 9.01 -4.28 12.29
C LEU A 197 9.08 -3.65 10.89
N GLY A 198 10.18 -3.90 10.17
CA GLY A 198 10.39 -3.33 8.83
C GLY A 198 10.94 -1.91 8.80
N GLY A 199 11.09 -1.35 7.61
CA GLY A 199 11.76 -0.06 7.34
C GLY A 199 10.82 1.08 6.96
N GLY A 200 9.55 1.03 7.36
CA GLY A 200 8.49 1.92 6.87
C GLY A 200 7.79 1.32 5.64
N VAL A 201 6.77 2.02 5.15
CA VAL A 201 5.95 1.57 4.02
C VAL A 201 6.39 2.27 2.74
N GLY A 202 6.60 1.52 1.66
CA GLY A 202 6.99 2.03 0.35
C GLY A 202 6.20 1.40 -0.80
N MET A 203 6.17 2.08 -1.94
CA MET A 203 5.56 1.55 -3.15
C MET A 203 6.43 0.44 -3.72
N GLY A 204 5.86 -0.75 -3.93
CA GLY A 204 6.53 -1.87 -4.58
C GLY A 204 6.44 -1.77 -6.11
N LEU A 205 7.55 -2.05 -6.81
CA LEU A 205 7.63 -2.08 -8.27
C LEU A 205 8.46 -3.29 -8.73
N ARG A 206 8.33 -3.71 -10.00
CA ARG A 206 9.28 -4.68 -10.56
C ARG A 206 10.69 -4.09 -10.58
N GLN A 207 11.69 -4.91 -10.38
CA GLN A 207 13.10 -4.47 -10.42
C GLN A 207 13.52 -3.88 -11.79
N SER A 208 12.78 -4.21 -12.86
CA SER A 208 12.98 -3.64 -14.21
C SER A 208 12.47 -2.21 -14.38
N ASP A 209 11.53 -1.76 -13.53
CA ASP A 209 10.77 -0.52 -13.73
C ASP A 209 11.45 0.68 -13.07
N VAL A 210 12.75 0.81 -13.36
CA VAL A 210 13.64 1.81 -12.73
C VAL A 210 13.16 3.24 -12.95
N GLU A 211 12.78 3.60 -14.19
CA GLU A 211 12.35 4.96 -14.51
C GLU A 211 11.04 5.35 -13.80
N LEU A 212 10.10 4.40 -13.70
CA LEU A 212 8.84 4.62 -12.98
C LEU A 212 9.10 4.80 -11.46
N ARG A 213 9.97 3.98 -10.90
CA ARG A 213 10.39 4.10 -9.49
C ARG A 213 11.04 5.45 -9.22
N GLU A 214 12.00 5.87 -10.05
CA GLU A 214 12.69 7.16 -9.90
C GLU A 214 11.72 8.35 -10.03
N THR A 215 10.69 8.23 -10.88
CA THR A 215 9.63 9.23 -11.00
C THR A 215 8.85 9.37 -9.69
N PHE A 216 8.41 8.26 -9.10
CA PHE A 216 7.68 8.30 -7.83
C PHE A 216 8.58 8.68 -6.64
N ASP A 217 9.84 8.24 -6.61
CA ASP A 217 10.83 8.69 -5.60
C ASP A 217 10.98 10.22 -5.58
N ALA A 218 11.11 10.84 -6.77
CA ALA A 218 11.23 12.30 -6.87
C ALA A 218 9.97 13.02 -6.35
N ILE A 219 8.79 12.46 -6.62
CA ILE A 219 7.52 13.04 -6.16
C ILE A 219 7.36 12.87 -4.65
N ILE A 220 7.70 11.71 -4.08
CA ILE A 220 7.67 11.51 -2.63
C ILE A 220 8.59 12.52 -1.95
N THR A 221 9.82 12.72 -2.48
CA THR A 221 10.75 13.74 -1.97
C THR A 221 10.13 15.15 -2.01
N GLU A 222 9.48 15.54 -3.11
CA GLU A 222 8.80 16.85 -3.21
C GLU A 222 7.68 16.99 -2.17
N LEU A 223 6.87 15.93 -1.98
CA LEU A 223 5.78 15.91 -1.00
C LEU A 223 6.27 15.95 0.46
N GLU A 224 7.42 15.37 0.75
CA GLU A 224 8.10 15.48 2.04
C GLU A 224 8.62 16.90 2.26
N GLU A 225 9.37 17.46 1.30
CA GLU A 225 10.01 18.77 1.41
C GLU A 225 9.00 19.93 1.55
N ASP A 226 7.84 19.82 0.89
CA ASP A 226 6.81 20.88 0.97
C ASP A 226 5.77 20.65 2.08
N GLY A 227 5.85 19.51 2.79
CA GLY A 227 5.03 19.16 3.94
C GLY A 227 3.68 18.55 3.63
N ARG A 228 3.28 18.41 2.35
CA ARG A 228 1.99 17.81 1.96
C ARG A 228 1.86 16.36 2.41
N LEU A 229 2.96 15.61 2.39
CA LEU A 229 2.95 14.22 2.84
C LEU A 229 2.64 14.13 4.33
N ASN A 230 3.28 14.94 5.17
CA ASN A 230 3.01 14.99 6.60
C ASN A 230 1.59 15.45 6.92
N GLU A 231 1.07 16.45 6.19
CA GLU A 231 -0.33 16.87 6.34
C GLU A 231 -1.32 15.75 6.03
N MET A 232 -1.02 14.93 5.00
CA MET A 232 -1.84 13.78 4.63
C MET A 232 -1.74 12.67 5.69
N ILE A 233 -0.54 12.37 6.19
CA ILE A 233 -0.30 11.40 7.26
C ILE A 233 -1.12 11.76 8.50
N VAL A 234 -1.00 12.99 9.00
CA VAL A 234 -1.73 13.46 10.18
C VAL A 234 -3.25 13.38 9.98
N ARG A 235 -3.74 13.69 8.79
CA ARG A 235 -5.18 13.63 8.50
C ARG A 235 -5.73 12.21 8.54
N TRP A 236 -4.98 11.21 8.06
CA TRP A 236 -5.43 9.82 7.99
C TRP A 236 -5.16 9.02 9.25
N PHE A 237 -4.01 9.25 9.89
CA PHE A 237 -3.51 8.44 11.01
C PHE A 237 -3.55 9.17 12.36
N GLY A 238 -3.76 10.49 12.37
CA GLY A 238 -3.77 11.30 13.59
C GLY A 238 -2.41 11.93 13.92
N GLU A 239 -2.42 12.82 14.92
CA GLU A 239 -1.24 13.62 15.31
C GLU A 239 -0.13 12.79 15.99
N ASP A 240 -0.48 11.63 16.54
CA ASP A 240 0.46 10.74 17.26
C ASP A 240 1.22 9.80 16.31
N PHE A 241 0.82 9.72 15.03
CA PHE A 241 1.50 8.89 14.03
C PHE A 241 2.85 9.53 13.63
N PRO A 242 3.92 8.73 13.42
CA PRO A 242 5.20 9.25 12.97
C PRO A 242 5.12 10.01 11.66
N THR A 243 5.84 11.15 11.58
CA THR A 243 5.99 11.97 10.37
C THR A 243 7.45 12.09 9.99
N PHE A 244 7.71 12.60 8.79
CA PHE A 244 9.07 12.94 8.34
C PHE A 244 9.52 14.27 8.94
N ASP A 245 10.87 14.46 9.11
CA ASP A 245 11.50 15.66 9.70
C ASP A 245 11.46 16.89 8.75
#